data_2addc96a31870ea9985a3a5111ae413d
#
_entry.id   2addc96a31870ea9985a3a5111ae413d
#
_cell.length_a   1.000
_cell.length_b   1.000
_cell.length_c   1.000
_cell.angle_alpha   90.00
_cell.angle_beta   90.00
_cell.angle_gamma   90.00
#
_symmetry.space_group_name_H-M   'P 1'
#
loop_
_entity.id
_entity.type
_entity.pdbx_description
1 polymer ?
#
loop_
_entity_poly.entity_id
_entity_poly.type
_entity_poly.pdbx_seq_one_letter_code
_entity_poly.pdbx_strand_id
1 'polypeptide(L)'
;MKSLSEIDTVSKRASRAVGFDWGIAEEVGKNIRMLEMLGMPGIKNLNYYYKIRTKKKFEKIKIISEINQKNQLEYCPITAGVNFLDQVRSLENFNVIKFQNIAFPILFLPFVSRGSEVLGKKILLKIDSIKYLLNYNNSIYSNSLNNGIITIGNEISIAFLENTDSFEENEWNDLYKLSENTFVEENDSLKQGAAGAGLTDND
;
A
#
# COMPACT_ATOMS: atom_id res chain seq x y z
N MET A 1 -4.09 13.81 22.63
CA MET A 1 -3.99 12.97 21.40
C MET A 1 -2.67 13.33 20.74
N LYS A 2 -1.92 12.35 20.23
CA LYS A 2 -0.68 12.63 19.47
C LYS A 2 -1.03 12.99 18.04
N SER A 3 -0.27 13.93 17.44
CA SER A 3 -0.46 14.27 16.04
C SER A 3 0.11 13.18 15.13
N LEU A 4 -0.43 13.05 13.91
CA LEU A 4 0.08 12.09 12.92
C LEU A 4 1.55 12.35 12.54
N SER A 5 1.99 13.62 12.56
CA SER A 5 3.39 13.98 12.32
C SER A 5 4.31 13.55 13.47
N GLU A 6 3.84 13.67 14.71
CA GLU A 6 4.57 13.18 15.89
C GLU A 6 4.70 11.66 15.86
N ILE A 7 3.63 10.95 15.50
CA ILE A 7 3.62 9.49 15.34
C ILE A 7 4.64 9.03 14.30
N ASP A 8 4.66 9.64 13.12
CA ASP A 8 5.63 9.38 12.05
C ASP A 8 7.07 9.59 12.59
N THR A 9 7.35 10.76 13.13
CA THR A 9 8.69 11.12 13.59
C THR A 9 9.21 10.19 14.70
N VAL A 10 8.39 9.87 15.68
CA VAL A 10 8.76 8.98 16.79
C VAL A 10 8.97 7.55 16.29
N SER A 11 8.07 7.04 15.44
CA SER A 11 8.20 5.70 14.87
C SER A 11 9.44 5.55 14.00
N LYS A 12 9.77 6.55 13.17
CA LYS A 12 11.00 6.61 12.38
C LYS A 12 12.24 6.56 13.27
N ARG A 13 12.32 7.42 14.28
CA ARG A 13 13.47 7.47 15.20
C ARG A 13 13.62 6.18 16.00
N ALA A 14 12.51 5.62 16.49
CA ALA A 14 12.52 4.33 17.19
C ALA A 14 13.02 3.19 16.29
N SER A 15 12.60 3.17 15.03
CA SER A 15 13.05 2.18 14.03
C SER A 15 14.55 2.28 13.78
N ARG A 16 15.07 3.50 13.67
CA ARG A 16 16.51 3.72 13.55
C ARG A 16 17.27 3.24 14.79
N ALA A 17 16.77 3.52 15.99
CA ALA A 17 17.38 3.15 17.26
C ALA A 17 17.49 1.62 17.43
N VAL A 18 16.52 0.85 16.90
CA VAL A 18 16.58 -0.63 16.93
C VAL A 18 17.36 -1.25 15.76
N GLY A 19 18.06 -0.42 14.96
CA GLY A 19 19.06 -0.86 13.98
C GLY A 19 18.54 -1.01 12.54
N PHE A 20 17.42 -0.42 12.18
CA PHE A 20 17.04 -0.28 10.76
C PHE A 20 17.78 0.90 10.13
N ASP A 21 18.12 0.80 8.85
CA ASP A 21 18.66 1.91 8.08
C ASP A 21 17.65 3.06 7.96
N TRP A 22 18.13 4.29 7.71
CA TRP A 22 17.28 5.48 7.67
C TRP A 22 16.15 5.36 6.66
N GLY A 23 16.40 4.82 5.45
CA GLY A 23 15.36 4.64 4.45
C GLY A 23 14.25 3.71 4.93
N ILE A 24 14.60 2.56 5.54
CA ILE A 24 13.60 1.63 6.11
C ILE A 24 12.88 2.27 7.30
N ALA A 25 13.61 2.99 8.16
CA ALA A 25 13.02 3.66 9.32
C ALA A 25 12.00 4.74 8.90
N GLU A 26 12.26 5.44 7.82
CA GLU A 26 11.35 6.43 7.24
C GLU A 26 10.08 5.77 6.72
N GLU A 27 10.20 4.66 6.01
CA GLU A 27 9.04 3.89 5.55
C GLU A 27 8.19 3.37 6.72
N VAL A 28 8.83 2.91 7.81
CA VAL A 28 8.10 2.50 9.02
C VAL A 28 7.33 3.70 9.61
N GLY A 29 7.94 4.87 9.69
CA GLY A 29 7.26 6.09 10.19
C GLY A 29 5.97 6.37 9.42
N LYS A 30 6.06 6.45 8.08
CA LYS A 30 4.92 6.66 7.18
C LYS A 30 3.83 5.58 7.36
N ASN A 31 4.24 4.33 7.49
CA ASN A 31 3.33 3.19 7.62
C ASN A 31 2.59 3.18 8.96
N ILE A 32 3.27 3.50 10.07
CA ILE A 32 2.62 3.61 11.38
C ILE A 32 1.65 4.78 11.41
N ARG A 33 2.05 5.93 10.84
CA ARG A 33 1.15 7.07 10.66
C ARG A 33 -0.12 6.67 9.90
N MET A 34 0.02 5.91 8.81
CA MET A 34 -1.12 5.43 8.02
C MET A 34 -2.03 4.52 8.85
N LEU A 35 -1.48 3.54 9.58
CA LEU A 35 -2.28 2.65 10.42
C LEU A 35 -3.07 3.43 11.46
N GLU A 36 -2.43 4.37 12.18
CA GLU A 36 -3.11 5.18 13.19
C GLU A 36 -4.16 6.12 12.58
N MET A 37 -3.91 6.67 11.39
CA MET A 37 -4.89 7.47 10.65
C MET A 37 -6.16 6.68 10.31
N LEU A 38 -6.01 5.39 10.02
CA LEU A 38 -7.10 4.47 9.72
C LEU A 38 -7.71 3.80 10.97
N GLY A 39 -7.29 4.22 12.18
CA GLY A 39 -7.76 3.64 13.45
C GLY A 39 -7.25 2.22 13.71
N MET A 40 -6.19 1.80 13.02
CA MET A 40 -5.57 0.49 13.19
C MET A 40 -4.40 0.57 14.19
N PRO A 41 -4.12 -0.49 14.99
CA PRO A 41 -3.20 -0.42 16.12
C PRO A 41 -1.72 -0.47 15.69
N GLY A 42 -1.23 0.55 14.96
CA GLY A 42 0.12 0.64 14.44
C GLY A 42 1.18 0.77 15.54
N ILE A 43 1.07 1.78 16.37
CA ILE A 43 1.99 2.05 17.51
C ILE A 43 2.06 0.85 18.45
N LYS A 44 0.89 0.28 18.78
CA LYS A 44 0.79 -0.86 19.70
C LYS A 44 1.56 -2.07 19.17
N ASN A 45 1.38 -2.41 17.88
CA ASN A 45 2.08 -3.52 17.25
C ASN A 45 3.58 -3.25 17.08
N LEU A 46 3.97 -2.04 16.66
CA LEU A 46 5.38 -1.67 16.50
C LEU A 46 6.15 -1.76 17.82
N ASN A 47 5.59 -1.19 18.90
CA ASN A 47 6.20 -1.22 20.23
C ASN A 47 6.41 -2.66 20.71
N TYR A 48 5.38 -3.51 20.54
CA TYR A 48 5.48 -4.90 20.97
C TYR A 48 6.47 -5.69 20.10
N TYR A 49 6.47 -5.49 18.79
CA TYR A 49 7.44 -6.07 17.87
C TYR A 49 8.87 -5.71 18.28
N TYR A 50 9.16 -4.44 18.59
CA TYR A 50 10.51 -4.02 18.99
C TYR A 50 10.94 -4.62 20.33
N LYS A 51 10.06 -4.74 21.29
CA LYS A 51 10.34 -5.44 22.56
C LYS A 51 10.71 -6.91 22.36
N ILE A 52 10.04 -7.59 21.43
CA ILE A 52 10.35 -9.00 21.15
C ILE A 52 11.64 -9.11 20.33
N ARG A 53 11.86 -8.22 19.38
CA ARG A 53 13.04 -8.21 18.50
C ARG A 53 14.37 -8.12 19.27
N THR A 54 14.39 -7.56 20.45
CA THR A 54 15.59 -7.56 21.30
C THR A 54 15.96 -8.96 21.84
N LYS A 55 14.99 -9.88 21.88
CA LYS A 55 15.12 -11.23 22.47
C LYS A 55 15.03 -12.35 21.43
N LYS A 56 14.46 -12.09 20.28
CA LYS A 56 14.17 -13.07 19.23
C LYS A 56 14.65 -12.59 17.88
N LYS A 57 15.28 -13.48 17.10
CA LYS A 57 15.63 -13.22 15.70
C LYS A 57 14.44 -13.48 14.79
N PHE A 58 14.35 -12.69 13.73
CA PHE A 58 13.36 -12.84 12.67
C PHE A 58 14.06 -13.08 11.34
N GLU A 59 13.44 -13.85 10.48
CA GLU A 59 13.97 -14.11 9.14
C GLU A 59 13.81 -12.87 8.25
N LYS A 60 14.84 -12.60 7.44
CA LYS A 60 14.83 -11.52 6.45
C LYS A 60 14.66 -12.15 5.07
N ILE A 61 13.53 -11.95 4.44
CA ILE A 61 13.31 -12.35 3.05
C ILE A 61 13.90 -11.27 2.13
N LYS A 62 14.66 -11.66 1.12
CA LYS A 62 15.23 -10.75 0.13
C LYS A 62 14.49 -10.85 -1.21
N ILE A 63 14.18 -12.06 -1.64
CA ILE A 63 13.47 -12.34 -2.89
C ILE A 63 12.14 -12.97 -2.53
N ILE A 64 11.06 -12.41 -3.05
CA ILE A 64 9.72 -12.92 -2.84
C ILE A 64 9.35 -13.80 -4.03
N SER A 65 8.86 -14.98 -3.71
CA SER A 65 8.35 -15.97 -4.64
C SER A 65 6.83 -16.14 -4.48
N GLU A 66 6.21 -16.90 -5.35
CA GLU A 66 4.79 -17.22 -5.22
C GLU A 66 4.47 -17.87 -3.87
N ILE A 67 5.36 -18.76 -3.38
CA ILE A 67 5.23 -19.41 -2.08
C ILE A 67 6.49 -19.13 -1.26
N ASN A 68 6.30 -18.47 -0.11
CA ASN A 68 7.37 -18.09 0.80
C ASN A 68 7.16 -18.83 2.13
N GLN A 69 8.00 -19.83 2.37
CA GLN A 69 7.94 -20.67 3.55
C GLN A 69 9.32 -20.77 4.20
N LYS A 70 9.37 -20.69 5.52
CA LYS A 70 10.58 -20.99 6.28
C LYS A 70 10.22 -21.73 7.56
N ASN A 71 10.94 -22.83 7.82
CA ASN A 71 10.54 -23.83 8.80
C ASN A 71 10.88 -23.49 10.27
N GLN A 72 11.62 -22.41 10.57
CA GLN A 72 12.13 -22.20 11.93
C GLN A 72 11.91 -20.80 12.52
N LEU A 73 11.82 -19.74 11.70
CA LEU A 73 11.68 -18.38 12.19
C LEU A 73 10.55 -17.67 11.46
N GLU A 74 9.85 -16.79 12.17
CA GLU A 74 8.89 -15.91 11.51
C GLU A 74 9.62 -14.86 10.68
N TYR A 75 9.01 -14.47 9.57
CA TYR A 75 9.49 -13.36 8.77
C TYR A 75 9.34 -12.03 9.50
N CYS A 76 10.37 -11.19 9.40
CA CYS A 76 10.30 -9.79 9.83
C CYS A 76 9.28 -9.04 8.95
N PRO A 77 8.22 -8.46 9.52
CA PRO A 77 7.16 -7.79 8.75
C PRO A 77 7.68 -6.59 7.97
N ILE A 78 8.67 -5.88 8.53
CA ILE A 78 9.23 -4.67 7.94
C ILE A 78 10.08 -5.02 6.73
N THR A 79 11.02 -5.99 6.86
CA THR A 79 11.87 -6.37 5.72
C THR A 79 11.08 -7.10 4.64
N ALA A 80 10.08 -7.90 5.01
CA ALA A 80 9.17 -8.50 4.04
C ALA A 80 8.38 -7.43 3.28
N GLY A 81 7.91 -6.40 3.99
CA GLY A 81 7.17 -5.30 3.42
C GLY A 81 7.98 -4.44 2.45
N VAL A 82 9.20 -4.06 2.83
CA VAL A 82 10.11 -3.30 1.96
C VAL A 82 10.39 -4.09 0.69
N ASN A 83 10.82 -5.36 0.82
CA ASN A 83 11.14 -6.17 -0.34
C ASN A 83 9.91 -6.52 -1.21
N PHE A 84 8.71 -6.61 -0.61
CA PHE A 84 7.46 -6.72 -1.37
C PHE A 84 7.24 -5.47 -2.23
N LEU A 85 7.37 -4.29 -1.65
CA LEU A 85 7.14 -3.03 -2.35
C LEU A 85 8.17 -2.80 -3.46
N ASP A 86 9.45 -3.11 -3.20
CA ASP A 86 10.51 -3.00 -4.18
C ASP A 86 10.33 -3.93 -5.40
N GLN A 87 9.69 -5.09 -5.19
CA GLN A 87 9.50 -6.10 -6.21
C GLN A 87 8.07 -6.13 -6.79
N VAL A 88 7.16 -5.29 -6.31
CA VAL A 88 5.72 -5.41 -6.56
C VAL A 88 5.35 -5.51 -8.04
N ARG A 89 6.05 -4.79 -8.93
CA ARG A 89 5.81 -4.83 -10.38
C ARG A 89 6.11 -6.19 -11.00
N SER A 90 7.12 -6.90 -10.51
CA SER A 90 7.43 -8.25 -10.97
C SER A 90 6.52 -9.30 -10.32
N LEU A 91 6.08 -9.03 -9.10
CA LEU A 91 5.21 -9.92 -8.34
C LEU A 91 3.77 -9.95 -8.88
N GLU A 92 3.37 -8.94 -9.64
CA GLU A 92 2.06 -8.87 -10.31
C GLU A 92 1.80 -10.07 -11.26
N ASN A 93 2.86 -10.70 -11.76
CA ASN A 93 2.75 -11.88 -12.63
C ASN A 93 2.29 -13.15 -11.87
N PHE A 94 2.32 -13.14 -10.55
CA PHE A 94 1.79 -14.24 -9.74
C PHE A 94 0.29 -14.04 -9.49
N ASN A 95 -0.50 -15.09 -9.65
CA ASN A 95 -1.92 -15.04 -9.33
C ASN A 95 -2.16 -14.76 -7.84
N VAL A 96 -1.41 -15.43 -6.98
CA VAL A 96 -1.49 -15.28 -5.52
C VAL A 96 -0.11 -15.50 -4.92
N ILE A 97 0.34 -14.56 -4.10
CA ILE A 97 1.57 -14.70 -3.33
C ILE A 97 1.19 -15.17 -1.91
N LYS A 98 1.88 -16.20 -1.42
CA LYS A 98 1.64 -16.78 -0.10
C LYS A 98 2.87 -16.63 0.79
N PHE A 99 2.63 -16.27 2.05
CA PHE A 99 3.64 -16.31 3.11
C PHE A 99 3.12 -17.15 4.25
N GLN A 100 4.05 -17.85 4.92
CA GLN A 100 3.81 -18.47 6.20
C GLN A 100 4.60 -17.73 7.29
N ASN A 101 3.97 -17.61 8.46
CA ASN A 101 4.61 -17.11 9.68
C ASN A 101 5.24 -15.71 9.55
N ILE A 102 4.47 -14.70 9.17
CA ILE A 102 4.90 -13.30 9.31
C ILE A 102 4.60 -12.83 10.73
N ALA A 103 5.63 -12.33 11.42
CA ALA A 103 5.47 -11.70 12.72
C ALA A 103 4.73 -10.36 12.59
N PHE A 104 3.82 -10.07 13.50
CA PHE A 104 3.08 -8.81 13.55
C PHE A 104 2.57 -8.36 12.17
N PRO A 105 1.73 -9.16 11.49
CA PRO A 105 1.40 -8.97 10.08
C PRO A 105 0.68 -7.65 9.80
N ILE A 106 0.11 -6.99 10.81
CA ILE A 106 -0.46 -5.65 10.66
C ILE A 106 0.59 -4.62 10.27
N LEU A 107 1.88 -4.82 10.64
CA LEU A 107 2.99 -3.95 10.23
C LEU A 107 3.40 -4.19 8.77
N PHE A 108 3.02 -5.31 8.19
CA PHE A 108 3.25 -5.62 6.77
C PHE A 108 2.19 -5.01 5.86
N LEU A 109 0.95 -4.89 6.35
CA LEU A 109 -0.22 -4.42 5.60
C LEU A 109 -0.01 -3.07 4.87
N PRO A 110 0.59 -2.00 5.46
CA PRO A 110 0.77 -0.73 4.76
C PRO A 110 1.68 -0.82 3.54
N PHE A 111 2.68 -1.69 3.56
CA PHE A 111 3.54 -1.92 2.39
C PHE A 111 2.74 -2.54 1.24
N VAL A 112 1.88 -3.52 1.54
CA VAL A 112 0.99 -4.12 0.55
C VAL A 112 -0.02 -3.11 0.01
N SER A 113 -0.54 -2.24 0.89
CA SER A 113 -1.44 -1.14 0.49
C SER A 113 -0.78 -0.18 -0.49
N ARG A 114 0.48 0.21 -0.23
CA ARG A 114 1.25 1.03 -1.18
C ARG A 114 1.56 0.29 -2.47
N GLY A 115 1.73 -1.03 -2.42
CA GLY A 115 1.85 -1.86 -3.62
C GLY A 115 0.62 -1.76 -4.52
N SER A 116 -0.58 -1.69 -3.94
CA SER A 116 -1.83 -1.43 -4.67
C SER A 116 -1.79 -0.09 -5.44
N GLU A 117 -1.27 0.96 -4.81
CA GLU A 117 -1.10 2.28 -5.43
C GLU A 117 -0.06 2.23 -6.58
N VAL A 118 1.09 1.59 -6.36
CA VAL A 118 2.17 1.48 -7.37
C VAL A 118 1.72 0.73 -8.62
N LEU A 119 0.86 -0.29 -8.45
CA LEU A 119 0.33 -1.09 -9.57
C LEU A 119 -0.92 -0.49 -10.21
N GLY A 120 -1.60 0.43 -9.52
CA GLY A 120 -2.92 0.88 -9.96
C GLY A 120 -3.98 -0.24 -9.92
N LYS A 121 -3.81 -1.24 -9.04
CA LYS A 121 -4.73 -2.38 -8.87
C LYS A 121 -5.16 -2.53 -7.42
N LYS A 122 -6.38 -2.96 -7.20
CA LYS A 122 -6.84 -3.39 -5.87
C LYS A 122 -6.11 -4.66 -5.46
N ILE A 123 -5.79 -4.79 -4.18
CA ILE A 123 -5.16 -6.00 -3.62
C ILE A 123 -6.05 -6.57 -2.53
N LEU A 124 -6.29 -7.87 -2.60
CA LEU A 124 -6.91 -8.63 -1.50
C LEU A 124 -5.79 -9.27 -0.66
N LEU A 125 -5.57 -8.71 0.51
CA LEU A 125 -4.67 -9.28 1.52
C LEU A 125 -5.50 -10.10 2.51
N LYS A 126 -5.12 -11.36 2.73
CA LYS A 126 -5.68 -12.19 3.79
C LYS A 126 -4.59 -12.47 4.83
N ILE A 127 -4.93 -12.32 6.09
CA ILE A 127 -4.11 -12.68 7.25
C ILE A 127 -4.94 -13.64 8.07
N ASP A 128 -4.64 -14.93 7.97
CA ASP A 128 -5.45 -16.02 8.52
C ASP A 128 -6.92 -15.89 8.08
N SER A 129 -7.87 -15.68 8.97
CA SER A 129 -9.29 -15.49 8.66
C SER A 129 -9.68 -14.04 8.30
N ILE A 130 -8.79 -13.08 8.54
CA ILE A 130 -9.08 -11.66 8.31
C ILE A 130 -8.74 -11.30 6.87
N LYS A 131 -9.67 -10.61 6.22
CA LYS A 131 -9.53 -10.11 4.84
C LYS A 131 -9.45 -8.60 4.84
N TYR A 132 -8.51 -8.07 4.07
CA TYR A 132 -8.36 -6.65 3.82
C TYR A 132 -8.39 -6.41 2.31
N LEU A 133 -9.35 -5.61 1.85
CA LEU A 133 -9.34 -5.08 0.49
C LEU A 133 -8.64 -3.72 0.52
N LEU A 134 -7.48 -3.66 -0.14
CA LEU A 134 -6.62 -2.49 -0.22
C LEU A 134 -6.89 -1.78 -1.54
N ASN A 135 -7.36 -0.54 -1.46
CA ASN A 135 -7.80 0.24 -2.61
C ASN A 135 -6.89 1.46 -2.80
N TYR A 136 -5.87 1.31 -3.62
CA TYR A 136 -4.94 2.37 -4.05
C TYR A 136 -4.35 3.19 -2.89
N ASN A 137 -4.09 2.55 -1.74
CA ASN A 137 -3.59 3.21 -0.53
C ASN A 137 -4.50 4.33 0.05
N ASN A 138 -5.71 4.48 -0.49
CA ASN A 138 -6.69 5.48 -0.04
C ASN A 138 -7.64 4.93 1.01
N SER A 139 -8.03 3.67 0.88
CA SER A 139 -8.97 3.04 1.79
C SER A 139 -8.67 1.56 1.98
N ILE A 140 -8.96 1.09 3.18
CA ILE A 140 -8.83 -0.32 3.58
C ILE A 140 -10.18 -0.78 4.08
N TYR A 141 -10.74 -1.77 3.41
CA TYR A 141 -11.97 -2.44 3.87
C TYR A 141 -11.58 -3.76 4.52
N SER A 142 -12.19 -4.07 5.66
CA SER A 142 -11.93 -5.31 6.37
C SER A 142 -13.22 -5.98 6.82
N ASN A 143 -13.22 -7.30 6.86
CA ASN A 143 -14.28 -8.10 7.43
C ASN A 143 -14.19 -8.20 8.97
N SER A 144 -13.20 -7.58 9.59
CA SER A 144 -12.99 -7.58 11.04
C SER A 144 -12.38 -6.26 11.50
N LEU A 145 -12.95 -5.67 12.54
CA LEU A 145 -12.42 -4.49 13.23
C LEU A 145 -11.56 -4.94 14.42
N ASN A 146 -10.51 -5.72 14.15
CA ASN A 146 -9.63 -6.18 15.21
C ASN A 146 -8.63 -5.09 15.61
N ASN A 147 -8.80 -4.51 16.79
CA ASN A 147 -7.89 -3.54 17.40
C ASN A 147 -6.85 -4.20 18.33
N GLY A 148 -6.69 -5.51 18.25
CA GLY A 148 -5.75 -6.30 19.05
C GLY A 148 -4.34 -6.38 18.46
N ILE A 149 -3.47 -7.05 19.18
CA ILE A 149 -2.15 -7.45 18.71
C ILE A 149 -2.27 -8.84 18.11
N ILE A 150 -1.90 -8.95 16.82
CA ILE A 150 -1.70 -10.24 16.15
C ILE A 150 -0.20 -10.45 16.09
N THR A 151 0.31 -11.36 16.90
CA THR A 151 1.76 -11.59 17.02
C THR A 151 2.34 -12.38 15.86
N ILE A 152 1.54 -13.28 15.28
CA ILE A 152 1.92 -14.13 14.13
C ILE A 152 0.72 -14.26 13.21
N GLY A 153 0.93 -14.03 11.92
CA GLY A 153 0.04 -14.45 10.86
C GLY A 153 0.58 -15.76 10.29
N ASN A 154 -0.16 -16.84 10.48
CA ASN A 154 0.30 -18.18 10.09
C ASN A 154 0.19 -18.37 8.58
N GLU A 155 -0.90 -17.87 8.00
CA GLU A 155 -1.17 -17.93 6.56
C GLU A 155 -1.51 -16.54 6.05
N ILE A 156 -0.63 -15.98 5.20
CA ILE A 156 -0.88 -14.72 4.53
C ILE A 156 -0.98 -14.98 3.03
N SER A 157 -1.98 -14.41 2.39
CA SER A 157 -2.09 -14.43 0.94
C SER A 157 -2.38 -13.04 0.38
N ILE A 158 -1.74 -12.73 -0.75
CA ILE A 158 -1.87 -11.47 -1.48
C ILE A 158 -2.34 -11.82 -2.89
N ALA A 159 -3.50 -11.34 -3.29
CA ALA A 159 -4.05 -11.51 -4.62
C ALA A 159 -4.24 -10.13 -5.27
N PHE A 160 -3.72 -9.97 -6.48
CA PHE A 160 -3.95 -8.79 -7.29
C PHE A 160 -5.28 -8.93 -7.99
N LEU A 161 -6.13 -7.90 -7.88
CA LEU A 161 -7.46 -7.93 -8.48
C LEU A 161 -7.43 -7.11 -9.77
N GLU A 162 -7.93 -7.70 -10.85
CA GLU A 162 -8.09 -6.97 -12.09
C GLU A 162 -9.14 -5.87 -11.94
N ASN A 163 -8.87 -4.72 -12.54
CA ASN A 163 -9.83 -3.65 -12.63
C ASN A 163 -10.85 -4.02 -13.73
N THR A 164 -12.09 -4.03 -13.35
CA THR A 164 -13.22 -4.25 -14.29
C THR A 164 -14.13 -3.04 -14.21
N ASP A 165 -14.61 -2.61 -15.36
CA ASP A 165 -15.63 -1.58 -15.42
C ASP A 165 -16.94 -2.12 -14.82
N SER A 166 -17.69 -1.25 -14.15
CA SER A 166 -18.97 -1.58 -13.54
C SER A 166 -20.16 -1.20 -14.43
N PHE A 167 -19.87 -0.76 -15.65
CA PHE A 167 -20.83 -0.29 -16.64
C PHE A 167 -20.65 -1.05 -17.95
N GLU A 168 -21.69 -1.04 -18.77
CA GLU A 168 -21.67 -1.60 -20.12
C GLU A 168 -21.29 -0.52 -21.15
N GLU A 169 -20.82 -0.95 -22.33
CA GLU A 169 -20.36 -0.06 -23.40
C GLU A 169 -21.45 0.91 -23.90
N ASN A 170 -22.70 0.47 -23.93
CA ASN A 170 -23.84 1.32 -24.26
C ASN A 170 -24.08 2.44 -23.24
N GLU A 171 -23.97 2.16 -21.95
CA GLU A 171 -24.09 3.18 -20.90
C GLU A 171 -22.99 4.23 -21.02
N TRP A 172 -21.75 3.79 -21.30
CA TRP A 172 -20.62 4.69 -21.58
C TRP A 172 -20.91 5.57 -22.80
N ASN A 173 -21.34 4.96 -23.91
CA ASN A 173 -21.60 5.68 -25.16
C ASN A 173 -22.73 6.70 -25.03
N ASP A 174 -23.76 6.41 -24.24
CA ASP A 174 -24.84 7.35 -23.97
C ASP A 174 -24.36 8.58 -23.19
N LEU A 175 -23.52 8.37 -22.15
CA LEU A 175 -22.89 9.46 -21.41
C LEU A 175 -21.91 10.24 -22.28
N TYR A 176 -21.14 9.55 -23.13
CA TYR A 176 -20.19 10.19 -24.05
C TYR A 176 -20.92 11.13 -25.01
N LYS A 177 -22.02 10.69 -25.64
CA LYS A 177 -22.85 11.55 -26.50
C LYS A 177 -23.40 12.78 -25.79
N LEU A 178 -23.80 12.64 -24.53
CA LEU A 178 -24.22 13.79 -23.73
C LEU A 178 -23.07 14.76 -23.48
N SER A 179 -21.86 14.25 -23.27
CA SER A 179 -20.67 15.08 -23.04
C SER A 179 -20.30 15.91 -24.26
N GLU A 180 -20.59 15.41 -25.48
CA GLU A 180 -20.30 16.13 -26.73
C GLU A 180 -21.04 17.48 -26.80
N ASN A 181 -22.18 17.63 -26.11
CA ASN A 181 -22.90 18.90 -26.04
C ASN A 181 -22.13 20.01 -25.29
N THR A 182 -21.06 19.64 -24.58
CA THR A 182 -20.16 20.60 -23.89
C THR A 182 -19.01 21.06 -24.78
N PHE A 183 -18.80 20.43 -25.93
CA PHE A 183 -17.73 20.82 -26.85
C PHE A 183 -18.12 22.12 -27.52
N VAL A 184 -17.25 23.10 -27.38
CA VAL A 184 -17.39 24.37 -28.11
C VAL A 184 -16.86 24.16 -29.52
N GLU A 185 -17.62 24.56 -30.53
CA GLU A 185 -17.12 24.55 -31.92
C GLU A 185 -15.79 25.27 -32.02
N GLU A 186 -14.76 24.58 -32.53
CA GLU A 186 -13.47 25.19 -32.77
C GLU A 186 -13.63 26.30 -33.84
N ASN A 187 -13.50 27.53 -33.42
CA ASN A 187 -13.39 28.65 -34.36
C ASN A 187 -11.92 29.17 -34.40
N ASP A 188 -11.58 29.83 -35.46
CA ASP A 188 -10.20 30.31 -35.67
C ASP A 188 -9.74 31.27 -34.56
N SER A 189 -10.64 31.98 -33.89
CA SER A 189 -10.31 32.86 -32.77
C SER A 189 -9.93 32.06 -31.50
N LEU A 190 -10.48 30.88 -31.28
CA LEU A 190 -10.12 29.98 -30.18
C LEU A 190 -8.76 29.32 -30.47
N LYS A 191 -8.47 28.95 -31.72
CA LYS A 191 -7.17 28.42 -32.12
C LYS A 191 -6.04 29.44 -31.92
N GLN A 192 -6.31 30.71 -32.18
CA GLN A 192 -5.33 31.80 -32.00
C GLN A 192 -5.15 32.21 -30.54
N GLY A 193 -6.16 32.02 -29.68
CA GLY A 193 -6.12 32.36 -28.25
C GLY A 193 -5.67 31.27 -27.32
N ALA A 194 -5.79 29.99 -27.70
CA ALA A 194 -5.63 28.84 -26.80
C ALA A 194 -4.18 28.47 -26.50
N ALA A 195 -3.18 29.02 -27.15
CA ALA A 195 -1.77 28.65 -26.96
C ALA A 195 -0.88 29.74 -26.36
N GLY A 196 -1.42 30.94 -26.04
CA GLY A 196 -0.55 32.03 -25.54
C GLY A 196 0.53 32.50 -26.55
N ALA A 197 0.57 31.91 -27.75
CA ALA A 197 1.41 32.29 -28.84
C ALA A 197 0.59 33.15 -29.79
N GLY A 198 0.36 34.41 -29.41
CA GLY A 198 -0.05 35.42 -30.36
C GLY A 198 0.99 35.50 -31.45
N LEU A 199 0.54 35.64 -32.72
CA LEU A 199 1.39 35.83 -33.90
C LEU A 199 2.27 37.09 -33.84
N THR A 200 2.45 37.69 -32.66
CA THR A 200 3.14 38.99 -32.44
C THR A 200 4.29 38.93 -31.44
N ASP A 201 4.74 37.75 -31.01
CA ASP A 201 5.99 37.63 -30.25
C ASP A 201 7.19 37.37 -31.18
N ASN A 202 7.42 38.30 -32.07
CA ASN A 202 8.66 38.49 -32.76
C ASN A 202 9.11 39.94 -32.55
N ASP A 203 9.77 40.20 -31.40
CA ASP A 203 10.73 41.29 -31.20
C ASP A 203 11.81 40.83 -30.21
#